data_2f37f8255240196ab0e0c51300a65b8f
#
_entry.id   2f37f8255240196ab0e0c51300a65b8f
#
_cell.length_a   1.000
_cell.length_b   1.000
_cell.length_c   1.000
_cell.angle_alpha   90.00
_cell.angle_beta   90.00
_cell.angle_gamma   90.00
#
_symmetry.space_group_name_H-M   'P 1'
#
loop_
_entity.id
_entity.type
_entity.pdbx_description
1 polymer ?
#
loop_
_entity_poly.entity_id
_entity_poly.type
_entity_poly.pdbx_seq_one_letter_code
_entity_poly.pdbx_strand_id
1 'polypeptide(L)'
;MRDVKQETHGAKPEELSAVLSGIKTVIFDLDGTLYDKSGLAARMVRRLWWCLPMLASERLARRNMHYVQYASAEEFFDAFFSTMSRGHWWGANSAAQWYFHVYLPTMVRLIAKCHPVRPKALAILEECKRKGIKTAIYSDYGCVLEKLEALHIDPAQFDLLIAAPELGALKPSEPCARHVMELLDAQPDTTLFVGDRDDKDGASARAVGARFFKI
;
A
#
# COMPACT_ATOMS: atom_id res chain seq x y z
N MET A 1 -32.69 -15.80 16.33
CA MET A 1 -32.09 -15.87 14.99
C MET A 1 -32.57 -14.69 14.21
N ARG A 2 -31.73 -13.67 14.04
CA ARG A 2 -32.00 -12.54 13.12
C ARG A 2 -30.96 -12.66 12.03
N ASP A 3 -31.41 -13.00 10.83
CA ASP A 3 -30.61 -13.01 9.61
C ASP A 3 -30.15 -11.58 9.31
N VAL A 4 -28.88 -11.30 9.55
CA VAL A 4 -28.22 -10.11 9.04
C VAL A 4 -27.84 -10.43 7.59
N LYS A 5 -28.71 -10.08 6.66
CA LYS A 5 -28.33 -9.99 5.25
C LYS A 5 -27.27 -8.89 5.13
N GLN A 6 -26.01 -9.28 5.04
CA GLN A 6 -24.95 -8.42 4.53
C GLN A 6 -25.27 -8.12 3.07
N GLU A 7 -25.75 -6.91 2.80
CA GLU A 7 -25.80 -6.38 1.45
C GLU A 7 -24.36 -6.25 0.95
N THR A 8 -23.92 -7.19 0.15
CA THR A 8 -22.67 -7.14 -0.60
C THR A 8 -22.84 -6.09 -1.70
N HIS A 9 -22.47 -4.84 -1.42
CA HIS A 9 -22.28 -3.82 -2.44
C HIS A 9 -20.96 -4.10 -3.18
N GLY A 10 -20.87 -5.25 -3.85
CA GLY A 10 -19.86 -5.54 -4.84
C GLY A 10 -20.11 -4.67 -6.08
N ALA A 11 -19.07 -4.16 -6.72
CA ALA A 11 -19.19 -3.47 -7.99
C ALA A 11 -19.96 -4.35 -8.98
N LYS A 12 -20.87 -3.75 -9.75
CA LYS A 12 -21.64 -4.50 -10.74
C LYS A 12 -20.69 -5.09 -11.79
N PRO A 13 -20.92 -6.33 -12.28
CA PRO A 13 -20.05 -6.98 -13.27
C PRO A 13 -19.80 -6.11 -14.52
N GLU A 14 -20.79 -5.34 -14.95
CA GLU A 14 -20.71 -4.40 -16.08
C GLU A 14 -19.73 -3.26 -15.81
N GLU A 15 -19.72 -2.69 -14.58
CA GLU A 15 -18.79 -1.64 -14.16
C GLU A 15 -17.36 -2.16 -14.17
N LEU A 16 -17.11 -3.35 -13.61
CA LEU A 16 -15.79 -3.98 -13.60
C LEU A 16 -15.28 -4.29 -15.01
N SER A 17 -16.16 -4.80 -15.86
CA SER A 17 -15.80 -5.09 -17.26
C SER A 17 -15.42 -3.82 -18.02
N ALA A 18 -16.12 -2.70 -17.79
CA ALA A 18 -15.81 -1.41 -18.39
C ALA A 18 -14.46 -0.85 -17.89
N VAL A 19 -14.22 -0.90 -16.57
CA VAL A 19 -12.99 -0.44 -15.94
C VAL A 19 -11.76 -1.20 -16.46
N LEU A 20 -11.88 -2.52 -16.65
CA LEU A 20 -10.81 -3.40 -17.11
C LEU A 20 -10.76 -3.57 -18.65
N SER A 21 -11.55 -2.80 -19.40
CA SER A 21 -11.53 -2.85 -20.86
C SER A 21 -10.19 -2.35 -21.41
N GLY A 22 -9.49 -3.20 -22.19
CA GLY A 22 -8.17 -2.92 -22.76
C GLY A 22 -7.02 -2.95 -21.75
N ILE A 23 -7.27 -3.28 -20.48
CA ILE A 23 -6.23 -3.37 -19.44
C ILE A 23 -5.54 -4.74 -19.52
N LYS A 24 -4.21 -4.72 -19.40
CA LYS A 24 -3.34 -5.90 -19.34
C LYS A 24 -2.59 -6.01 -18.02
N THR A 25 -2.49 -4.91 -17.27
CA THR A 25 -1.80 -4.87 -15.97
C THR A 25 -2.58 -4.01 -14.99
N VAL A 26 -2.77 -4.51 -13.77
CA VAL A 26 -3.39 -3.77 -12.67
C VAL A 26 -2.43 -3.69 -11.49
N ILE A 27 -2.11 -2.47 -11.05
CA ILE A 27 -1.22 -2.20 -9.92
C ILE A 27 -2.08 -1.68 -8.78
N PHE A 28 -2.20 -2.46 -7.71
CA PHE A 28 -2.98 -2.11 -6.53
C PHE A 28 -2.11 -1.41 -5.48
N ASP A 29 -2.63 -0.36 -4.88
CA ASP A 29 -2.22 0.01 -3.53
C ASP A 29 -2.75 -1.03 -2.55
N LEU A 30 -2.15 -1.12 -1.36
CA LEU A 30 -2.56 -2.06 -0.33
C LEU A 30 -3.35 -1.37 0.79
N ASP A 31 -2.74 -0.36 1.44
CA ASP A 31 -3.21 0.19 2.71
C ASP A 31 -4.37 1.18 2.55
N GLY A 32 -5.57 0.70 2.64
CA GLY A 32 -6.83 1.44 2.42
C GLY A 32 -7.49 1.09 1.09
N THR A 33 -6.83 0.28 0.27
CA THR A 33 -7.31 -0.20 -1.03
C THR A 33 -7.81 -1.63 -0.94
N LEU A 34 -6.98 -2.58 -0.53
CA LEU A 34 -7.43 -3.97 -0.36
C LEU A 34 -8.26 -4.17 0.91
N TYR A 35 -8.09 -3.34 1.92
CA TYR A 35 -8.87 -3.38 3.16
C TYR A 35 -9.29 -1.97 3.60
N ASP A 36 -10.31 -1.89 4.43
CA ASP A 36 -10.73 -0.63 5.04
C ASP A 36 -9.79 -0.26 6.19
N LYS A 37 -8.98 0.80 6.01
CA LYS A 37 -8.04 1.30 7.03
C LYS A 37 -8.67 2.28 8.03
N SER A 38 -10.00 2.46 8.01
CA SER A 38 -10.69 3.39 8.89
C SER A 38 -10.41 3.07 10.36
N GLY A 39 -9.92 4.07 11.08
CA GLY A 39 -9.57 3.91 12.50
C GLY A 39 -8.25 3.18 12.79
N LEU A 40 -7.50 2.72 11.79
CA LEU A 40 -6.20 2.05 12.00
C LEU A 40 -5.23 2.96 12.77
N ALA A 41 -5.11 4.23 12.39
CA ALA A 41 -4.22 5.17 13.07
C ALA A 41 -4.58 5.33 14.57
N ALA A 42 -5.85 5.43 14.90
CA ALA A 42 -6.31 5.52 16.29
C ALA A 42 -6.02 4.22 17.07
N ARG A 43 -6.18 3.05 16.43
CA ARG A 43 -5.83 1.75 17.03
C ARG A 43 -4.32 1.63 17.24
N MET A 44 -3.50 2.10 16.29
CA MET A 44 -2.04 2.16 16.43
C MET A 44 -1.64 3.03 17.63
N VAL A 45 -2.17 4.25 17.72
CA VAL A 45 -1.94 5.16 18.87
C VAL A 45 -2.34 4.49 20.19
N ARG A 46 -3.52 3.88 20.26
CA ARG A 46 -3.98 3.20 21.48
C ARG A 46 -3.10 1.99 21.84
N ARG A 47 -2.62 1.25 20.86
CA ARG A 47 -1.80 0.06 21.09
C ARG A 47 -0.36 0.40 21.46
N LEU A 48 0.15 1.50 20.93
CA LEU A 48 1.53 1.97 21.09
C LEU A 48 1.61 3.28 21.89
N TRP A 49 0.63 3.52 22.81
CA TRP A 49 0.55 4.75 23.60
C TRP A 49 1.81 5.06 24.41
N TRP A 50 2.55 4.03 24.80
CA TRP A 50 3.79 4.12 25.56
C TRP A 50 5.00 4.62 24.72
N CYS A 51 4.87 4.69 23.40
CA CYS A 51 5.91 5.19 22.49
C CYS A 51 5.36 6.26 21.52
N LEU A 52 4.45 7.11 21.99
CA LEU A 52 3.88 8.22 21.22
C LEU A 52 4.92 9.12 20.53
N PRO A 53 6.07 9.47 21.15
CA PRO A 53 7.11 10.24 20.47
C PRO A 53 7.66 9.54 19.22
N MET A 54 7.86 8.22 19.26
CA MET A 54 8.31 7.44 18.06
C MET A 54 7.24 7.40 16.97
N LEU A 55 5.95 7.25 17.35
CA LEU A 55 4.83 7.34 16.38
C LEU A 55 4.76 8.72 15.71
N ALA A 56 4.94 9.78 16.49
CA ALA A 56 4.98 11.15 15.96
C ALA A 56 6.18 11.36 15.02
N SER A 57 7.35 10.84 15.39
CA SER A 57 8.58 10.92 14.59
C SER A 57 8.46 10.14 13.28
N GLU A 58 7.84 8.95 13.28
CA GLU A 58 7.57 8.16 12.08
C GLU A 58 6.70 8.95 11.10
N ARG A 59 5.60 9.53 11.61
CA ARG A 59 4.68 10.32 10.79
C ARG A 59 5.35 11.58 10.23
N LEU A 60 6.18 12.24 11.03
CA LEU A 60 6.94 13.42 10.60
C LEU A 60 7.99 13.05 9.54
N ALA A 61 8.73 11.96 9.74
CA ALA A 61 9.72 11.48 8.79
C ALA A 61 9.07 11.18 7.45
N ARG A 62 7.94 10.44 7.40
CA ARG A 62 7.19 10.21 6.16
C ARG A 62 6.77 11.49 5.47
N ARG A 63 6.31 12.49 6.24
CA ARG A 63 5.89 13.78 5.67
C ARG A 63 7.06 14.55 5.08
N ASN A 64 8.22 14.53 5.73
CA ASN A 64 9.41 15.24 5.28
C ASN A 64 10.06 14.57 4.06
N MET A 65 9.87 13.26 3.89
CA MET A 65 10.42 12.48 2.78
C MET A 65 9.45 12.36 1.59
N HIS A 66 8.29 13.00 1.68
CA HIS A 66 7.33 13.03 0.59
C HIS A 66 7.95 13.78 -0.61
N TYR A 67 7.90 13.21 -1.80
CA TYR A 67 8.52 13.72 -3.03
C TYR A 67 10.05 13.68 -3.08
N VAL A 68 10.71 13.02 -2.12
CA VAL A 68 12.16 12.82 -2.17
C VAL A 68 12.47 11.46 -2.75
N GLN A 69 13.36 11.41 -3.75
CA GLN A 69 13.88 10.17 -4.33
C GLN A 69 15.29 9.94 -3.84
N TYR A 70 15.54 8.76 -3.30
CA TYR A 70 16.86 8.26 -2.90
C TYR A 70 17.37 7.26 -3.93
N ALA A 71 18.68 7.06 -3.99
CA ALA A 71 19.27 6.15 -4.98
C ALA A 71 19.02 4.67 -4.65
N SER A 72 18.73 4.34 -3.39
CA SER A 72 18.49 2.97 -2.95
C SER A 72 17.54 2.89 -1.74
N ALA A 73 17.07 1.68 -1.44
CA ALA A 73 16.37 1.38 -0.20
C ALA A 73 17.20 1.72 1.04
N GLU A 74 18.49 1.42 1.01
CA GLU A 74 19.43 1.69 2.11
C GLU A 74 19.48 3.18 2.41
N GLU A 75 19.74 4.01 1.42
CA GLU A 75 19.74 5.48 1.58
C GLU A 75 18.39 6.01 2.07
N PHE A 76 17.29 5.46 1.56
CA PHE A 76 15.95 5.84 2.04
C PHE A 76 15.80 5.53 3.53
N PHE A 77 16.11 4.31 3.96
CA PHE A 77 15.94 3.92 5.36
C PHE A 77 16.91 4.64 6.28
N ASP A 78 18.14 4.91 5.85
CA ASP A 78 19.11 5.71 6.61
C ASP A 78 18.60 7.14 6.84
N ALA A 79 18.09 7.79 5.80
CA ALA A 79 17.47 9.11 5.91
C ALA A 79 16.20 9.09 6.77
N PHE A 80 15.39 8.04 6.63
CA PHE A 80 14.15 7.87 7.38
C PHE A 80 14.42 7.75 8.88
N PHE A 81 15.30 6.83 9.29
CA PHE A 81 15.60 6.61 10.70
C PHE A 81 16.45 7.74 11.31
N SER A 82 17.31 8.38 10.53
CA SER A 82 18.01 9.60 10.94
C SER A 82 17.03 10.73 11.20
N THR A 83 16.00 10.87 10.36
CA THR A 83 14.94 11.87 10.56
C THR A 83 14.08 11.54 11.78
N MET A 84 13.74 10.28 12.01
CA MET A 84 13.01 9.83 13.20
C MET A 84 13.74 10.06 14.51
N SER A 85 15.08 10.01 14.50
CA SER A 85 15.91 10.18 15.71
C SER A 85 16.29 11.63 15.98
N ARG A 86 16.08 12.54 15.03
CA ARG A 86 16.53 13.93 15.17
C ARG A 86 15.84 14.66 16.32
N GLY A 87 16.66 15.16 17.26
CA GLY A 87 16.18 15.87 18.46
C GLY A 87 15.62 14.95 19.54
N HIS A 88 15.83 13.65 19.43
CA HIS A 88 15.42 12.67 20.45
C HIS A 88 16.63 12.02 21.12
N TRP A 89 16.41 11.38 22.27
CA TRP A 89 17.45 10.64 23.00
C TRP A 89 17.79 9.27 22.42
N TRP A 90 16.93 8.73 21.51
CA TRP A 90 17.20 7.49 20.78
C TRP A 90 17.91 7.75 19.46
N GLY A 91 18.79 6.82 19.05
CA GLY A 91 19.49 6.88 17.78
C GLY A 91 18.70 6.23 16.63
N ALA A 92 19.22 6.37 15.41
CA ALA A 92 18.63 5.79 14.18
C ALA A 92 18.45 4.26 14.29
N ASN A 93 19.41 3.54 14.85
CA ASN A 93 19.30 2.10 15.08
C ASN A 93 18.11 1.73 15.97
N SER A 94 17.87 2.47 17.06
CA SER A 94 16.72 2.22 17.94
C SER A 94 15.39 2.49 17.21
N ALA A 95 15.35 3.53 16.38
CA ALA A 95 14.21 3.84 15.54
C ALA A 95 13.94 2.71 14.53
N ALA A 96 14.98 2.17 13.89
CA ALA A 96 14.88 1.05 12.96
C ALA A 96 14.37 -0.23 13.65
N GLN A 97 14.95 -0.60 14.79
CA GLN A 97 14.50 -1.75 15.57
C GLN A 97 13.04 -1.63 15.97
N TRP A 98 12.63 -0.46 16.48
CA TRP A 98 11.25 -0.20 16.81
C TRP A 98 10.33 -0.28 15.59
N TYR A 99 10.72 0.31 14.46
CA TYR A 99 9.93 0.31 13.24
C TYR A 99 9.68 -1.10 12.71
N PHE A 100 10.74 -1.90 12.56
CA PHE A 100 10.62 -3.24 11.98
C PHE A 100 10.08 -4.29 12.96
N HIS A 101 10.36 -4.19 14.25
CA HIS A 101 9.97 -5.23 15.23
C HIS A 101 8.76 -4.86 16.08
N VAL A 102 8.35 -3.59 16.11
CA VAL A 102 7.19 -3.14 16.91
C VAL A 102 6.11 -2.53 16.04
N TYR A 103 6.44 -1.49 15.26
CA TYR A 103 5.46 -0.72 14.50
C TYR A 103 4.79 -1.54 13.39
N LEU A 104 5.57 -2.07 12.44
CA LEU A 104 5.03 -2.86 11.33
C LEU A 104 4.30 -4.13 11.79
N PRO A 105 4.86 -4.97 12.69
CA PRO A 105 4.14 -6.14 13.19
C PRO A 105 2.86 -5.79 13.98
N THR A 106 2.83 -4.64 14.65
CA THR A 106 1.60 -4.18 15.31
C THR A 106 0.54 -3.78 14.30
N MET A 107 0.94 -3.11 13.21
CA MET A 107 0.04 -2.77 12.11
C MET A 107 -0.56 -4.04 11.48
N VAL A 108 0.25 -5.04 11.14
CA VAL A 108 -0.21 -6.31 10.59
C VAL A 108 -1.23 -6.99 11.51
N ARG A 109 -0.92 -7.09 12.82
CA ARG A 109 -1.84 -7.68 13.80
C ARG A 109 -3.16 -6.94 13.93
N LEU A 110 -3.16 -5.62 13.81
CA LEU A 110 -4.38 -4.82 13.85
C LEU A 110 -5.20 -4.99 12.57
N ILE A 111 -4.54 -5.09 11.42
CA ILE A 111 -5.20 -5.38 10.14
C ILE A 111 -5.93 -6.72 10.25
N ALA A 112 -5.25 -7.78 10.65
CA ALA A 112 -5.84 -9.11 10.82
C ALA A 112 -7.10 -9.13 11.70
N LYS A 113 -7.11 -8.33 12.78
CA LYS A 113 -8.17 -8.38 13.79
C LYS A 113 -9.35 -7.45 13.54
N CYS A 114 -9.11 -6.33 12.89
CA CYS A 114 -10.02 -5.19 12.95
C CYS A 114 -10.36 -4.56 11.61
N HIS A 115 -9.76 -5.02 10.52
CA HIS A 115 -9.89 -4.35 9.23
C HIS A 115 -10.39 -5.33 8.16
N PRO A 116 -11.66 -5.21 7.74
CA PRO A 116 -12.23 -6.09 6.72
C PRO A 116 -11.64 -5.76 5.35
N VAL A 117 -11.49 -6.79 4.53
CA VAL A 117 -11.14 -6.67 3.12
C VAL A 117 -12.25 -5.91 2.38
N ARG A 118 -11.89 -5.09 1.42
CA ARG A 118 -12.86 -4.38 0.57
C ARG A 118 -13.41 -5.32 -0.52
N PRO A 119 -14.72 -5.59 -0.54
CA PRO A 119 -15.32 -6.48 -1.54
C PRO A 119 -15.08 -6.01 -2.98
N LYS A 120 -15.06 -4.67 -3.21
CA LYS A 120 -14.82 -4.10 -4.54
C LYS A 120 -13.38 -4.38 -5.02
N ALA A 121 -12.38 -4.32 -4.14
CA ALA A 121 -11.00 -4.63 -4.49
C ALA A 121 -10.82 -6.12 -4.83
N LEU A 122 -11.41 -7.01 -4.03
CA LEU A 122 -11.41 -8.44 -4.33
C LEU A 122 -12.09 -8.75 -5.66
N ALA A 123 -13.24 -8.15 -5.94
CA ALA A 123 -13.94 -8.36 -7.20
C ALA A 123 -13.09 -7.93 -8.42
N ILE A 124 -12.32 -6.83 -8.31
CA ILE A 124 -11.37 -6.42 -9.35
C ILE A 124 -10.27 -7.48 -9.50
N LEU A 125 -9.69 -7.94 -8.39
CA LEU A 125 -8.61 -8.94 -8.39
C LEU A 125 -9.08 -10.27 -9.00
N GLU A 126 -10.26 -10.75 -8.62
CA GLU A 126 -10.87 -11.96 -9.19
C GLU A 126 -11.12 -11.83 -10.70
N GLU A 127 -11.60 -10.67 -11.13
CA GLU A 127 -11.82 -10.41 -12.56
C GLU A 127 -10.50 -10.33 -13.34
N CYS A 128 -9.45 -9.76 -12.75
CA CYS A 128 -8.10 -9.77 -13.32
C CYS A 128 -7.61 -11.20 -13.52
N LYS A 129 -7.75 -12.07 -12.50
CA LYS A 129 -7.38 -13.48 -12.58
C LYS A 129 -8.18 -14.20 -13.68
N ARG A 130 -9.49 -13.97 -13.78
CA ARG A 130 -10.34 -14.58 -14.80
C ARG A 130 -9.95 -14.20 -16.22
N LYS A 131 -9.45 -12.96 -16.39
CA LYS A 131 -9.03 -12.41 -17.70
C LYS A 131 -7.54 -12.62 -18.01
N GLY A 132 -6.76 -13.19 -17.10
CA GLY A 132 -5.29 -13.33 -17.26
C GLY A 132 -4.57 -11.99 -17.29
N ILE A 133 -5.10 -10.98 -16.56
CA ILE A 133 -4.48 -9.66 -16.42
C ILE A 133 -3.40 -9.77 -15.34
N LYS A 134 -2.18 -9.28 -15.62
CA LYS A 134 -1.11 -9.20 -14.62
C LYS A 134 -1.52 -8.31 -13.45
N THR A 135 -1.15 -8.71 -12.23
CA THR A 135 -1.49 -7.96 -11.02
C THR A 135 -0.27 -7.72 -10.15
N ALA A 136 -0.21 -6.55 -9.52
CA ALA A 136 0.87 -6.21 -8.60
C ALA A 136 0.37 -5.44 -7.39
N ILE A 137 1.13 -5.51 -6.29
CA ILE A 137 1.00 -4.60 -5.15
C ILE A 137 2.14 -3.58 -5.20
N TYR A 138 1.80 -2.30 -5.08
CA TYR A 138 2.73 -1.20 -4.91
C TYR A 138 2.29 -0.36 -3.70
N SER A 139 2.93 -0.58 -2.54
CA SER A 139 2.53 -0.02 -1.23
C SER A 139 3.53 0.98 -0.68
N ASP A 140 3.06 2.00 0.05
CA ASP A 140 3.92 2.93 0.80
C ASP A 140 4.52 2.31 2.08
N TYR A 141 4.00 1.18 2.54
CA TYR A 141 4.45 0.51 3.75
C TYR A 141 4.96 -0.90 3.44
N GLY A 142 5.98 -1.32 4.15
CA GLY A 142 6.49 -2.69 4.11
C GLY A 142 5.53 -3.74 4.70
N CYS A 143 6.03 -4.95 4.87
CA CYS A 143 5.25 -6.11 5.31
C CYS A 143 4.08 -6.42 4.37
N VAL A 144 4.31 -6.30 3.05
CA VAL A 144 3.27 -6.53 2.04
C VAL A 144 2.78 -7.97 2.13
N LEU A 145 3.69 -8.94 2.17
CA LEU A 145 3.37 -10.37 2.27
C LEU A 145 2.56 -10.67 3.52
N GLU A 146 3.05 -10.26 4.69
CA GLU A 146 2.41 -10.52 5.98
C GLU A 146 1.03 -9.86 6.09
N LYS A 147 0.84 -8.71 5.43
CA LYS A 147 -0.48 -8.06 5.36
C LYS A 147 -1.45 -8.85 4.50
N LEU A 148 -1.01 -9.36 3.34
CA LEU A 148 -1.85 -10.20 2.48
C LEU A 148 -2.27 -11.47 3.21
N GLU A 149 -1.33 -12.15 3.87
CA GLU A 149 -1.61 -13.31 4.72
C GLU A 149 -2.62 -12.98 5.85
N ALA A 150 -2.42 -11.84 6.52
CA ALA A 150 -3.32 -11.36 7.58
C ALA A 150 -4.75 -11.04 7.06
N LEU A 151 -4.88 -10.71 5.79
CA LEU A 151 -6.15 -10.47 5.10
C LEU A 151 -6.74 -11.75 4.46
N HIS A 152 -6.05 -12.88 4.58
CA HIS A 152 -6.40 -14.14 3.90
C HIS A 152 -6.47 -14.01 2.37
N ILE A 153 -5.63 -13.15 1.80
CA ILE A 153 -5.45 -13.01 0.35
C ILE A 153 -4.19 -13.78 -0.03
N ASP A 154 -4.34 -14.75 -0.93
CA ASP A 154 -3.21 -15.54 -1.40
C ASP A 154 -2.21 -14.65 -2.17
N PRO A 155 -0.95 -14.52 -1.70
CA PRO A 155 0.06 -13.71 -2.36
C PRO A 155 0.40 -14.18 -3.78
N ALA A 156 0.20 -15.47 -4.09
CA ALA A 156 0.43 -16.03 -5.41
C ALA A 156 -0.54 -15.52 -6.49
N GLN A 157 -1.54 -14.72 -6.10
CA GLN A 157 -2.40 -14.03 -7.04
C GLN A 157 -1.74 -12.80 -7.69
N PHE A 158 -0.59 -12.37 -7.19
CA PHE A 158 0.13 -11.20 -7.69
C PHE A 158 1.45 -11.59 -8.34
N ASP A 159 1.72 -11.03 -9.51
CA ASP A 159 2.98 -11.21 -10.24
C ASP A 159 4.14 -10.44 -9.60
N LEU A 160 3.83 -9.37 -8.85
CA LEU A 160 4.82 -8.54 -8.14
C LEU A 160 4.26 -8.01 -6.81
N LEU A 161 5.07 -8.12 -5.75
CA LEU A 161 4.80 -7.51 -4.44
C LEU A 161 5.96 -6.60 -4.10
N ILE A 162 5.71 -5.28 -3.97
CA ILE A 162 6.77 -4.32 -3.71
C ILE A 162 6.29 -3.17 -2.82
N ALA A 163 7.15 -2.72 -1.91
CA ALA A 163 6.95 -1.49 -1.17
C ALA A 163 7.79 -0.35 -1.77
N ALA A 164 7.20 0.83 -1.91
CA ALA A 164 7.87 2.01 -2.46
C ALA A 164 9.21 2.36 -1.75
N PRO A 165 9.34 2.23 -0.42
CA PRO A 165 10.63 2.37 0.26
C PRO A 165 11.74 1.45 -0.24
N GLU A 166 11.42 0.28 -0.77
CA GLU A 166 12.38 -0.65 -1.36
C GLU A 166 12.97 -0.12 -2.68
N LEU A 167 12.30 0.85 -3.29
CA LEU A 167 12.73 1.59 -4.47
C LEU A 167 13.28 2.99 -4.15
N GLY A 168 13.51 3.28 -2.88
CA GLY A 168 14.11 4.53 -2.43
C GLY A 168 13.17 5.73 -2.34
N ALA A 169 11.84 5.56 -2.36
CA ALA A 169 10.91 6.68 -2.23
C ALA A 169 9.58 6.29 -1.57
N LEU A 170 8.72 7.30 -1.39
CA LEU A 170 7.29 7.13 -1.11
C LEU A 170 6.47 7.55 -2.33
N LYS A 171 5.23 7.06 -2.45
CA LYS A 171 4.29 7.55 -3.47
C LYS A 171 3.88 9.01 -3.18
N PRO A 172 3.71 9.85 -4.24
CA PRO A 172 4.00 9.55 -5.63
C PRO A 172 5.49 9.70 -5.94
N SER A 173 6.05 8.76 -6.68
CA SER A 173 7.38 8.86 -7.29
C SER A 173 7.29 8.32 -8.71
N GLU A 174 7.55 9.16 -9.71
CA GLU A 174 7.56 8.72 -11.11
C GLU A 174 8.61 7.64 -11.36
N PRO A 175 9.87 7.78 -10.90
CA PRO A 175 10.89 6.75 -11.11
C PRO A 175 10.48 5.39 -10.53
N CYS A 176 9.92 5.36 -9.31
CA CYS A 176 9.46 4.12 -8.69
C CYS A 176 8.27 3.51 -9.45
N ALA A 177 7.27 4.32 -9.81
CA ALA A 177 6.10 3.83 -10.56
C ALA A 177 6.52 3.28 -11.94
N ARG A 178 7.46 3.94 -12.62
CA ARG A 178 8.03 3.49 -13.89
C ARG A 178 8.77 2.17 -13.72
N HIS A 179 9.59 2.06 -12.69
CA HIS A 179 10.33 0.82 -12.40
C HIS A 179 9.39 -0.36 -12.09
N VAL A 180 8.30 -0.13 -11.34
CA VAL A 180 7.27 -1.16 -11.11
C VAL A 180 6.65 -1.62 -12.44
N MET A 181 6.38 -0.70 -13.37
CA MET A 181 5.86 -1.05 -14.69
C MET A 181 6.87 -1.82 -15.54
N GLU A 182 8.16 -1.46 -15.47
CA GLU A 182 9.26 -2.17 -16.16
C GLU A 182 9.37 -3.61 -15.67
N LEU A 183 9.33 -3.84 -14.35
CA LEU A 183 9.35 -5.19 -13.76
C LEU A 183 8.17 -6.07 -14.23
N LEU A 184 7.06 -5.45 -14.58
CA LEU A 184 5.85 -6.12 -15.08
C LEU A 184 5.80 -6.21 -16.61
N ASP A 185 6.75 -5.62 -17.34
CA ASP A 185 6.68 -5.42 -18.79
C ASP A 185 5.35 -4.76 -19.21
N ALA A 186 4.96 -3.73 -18.45
CA ALA A 186 3.66 -3.06 -18.55
C ALA A 186 3.75 -1.79 -19.41
N GLN A 187 2.73 -1.55 -20.23
CA GLN A 187 2.62 -0.35 -21.06
C GLN A 187 1.63 0.63 -20.44
N PRO A 188 1.88 1.96 -20.47
CA PRO A 188 1.04 2.98 -19.83
C PRO A 188 -0.45 2.89 -20.20
N ASP A 189 -0.75 2.80 -21.48
CA ASP A 189 -2.10 2.82 -22.05
C ASP A 189 -2.95 1.57 -21.68
N THR A 190 -2.27 0.46 -21.31
CA THR A 190 -2.90 -0.79 -20.88
C THR A 190 -2.70 -1.09 -19.38
N THR A 191 -2.22 -0.11 -18.61
CA THR A 191 -2.02 -0.23 -17.17
C THR A 191 -3.05 0.58 -16.39
N LEU A 192 -3.58 -0.03 -15.32
CA LEU A 192 -4.52 0.59 -14.39
C LEU A 192 -3.93 0.56 -12.98
N PHE A 193 -3.82 1.73 -12.35
CA PHE A 193 -3.58 1.83 -10.91
C PHE A 193 -4.92 1.84 -10.17
N VAL A 194 -5.01 1.06 -9.11
CA VAL A 194 -6.18 0.99 -8.22
C VAL A 194 -5.73 1.43 -6.82
N GLY A 195 -6.36 2.48 -6.28
CA GLY A 195 -5.96 3.04 -4.99
C GLY A 195 -7.05 3.84 -4.31
N ASP A 196 -6.87 4.15 -3.02
CA ASP A 196 -7.80 4.99 -2.25
C ASP A 196 -7.44 6.48 -2.29
N ARG A 197 -6.20 6.82 -2.72
CA ARG A 197 -5.67 8.18 -2.67
C ARG A 197 -5.29 8.73 -4.03
N ASP A 198 -6.04 9.74 -4.49
CA ASP A 198 -5.76 10.42 -5.76
C ASP A 198 -4.42 11.19 -5.73
N ASP A 199 -4.05 11.78 -4.58
CA ASP A 199 -2.80 12.52 -4.38
C ASP A 199 -1.54 11.63 -4.34
N LYS A 200 -1.69 10.32 -4.21
CA LYS A 200 -0.61 9.33 -4.21
C LYS A 200 -0.73 8.36 -5.38
N ASP A 201 -1.73 7.50 -5.34
CA ASP A 201 -1.91 6.44 -6.33
C ASP A 201 -2.30 7.02 -7.69
N GLY A 202 -3.24 7.97 -7.70
CA GLY A 202 -3.64 8.70 -8.90
C GLY A 202 -2.50 9.55 -9.46
N ALA A 203 -1.73 10.22 -8.60
CA ALA A 203 -0.56 10.99 -9.02
C ALA A 203 0.54 10.08 -9.60
N SER A 204 0.80 8.91 -8.99
CA SER A 204 1.74 7.91 -9.53
C SER A 204 1.30 7.41 -10.91
N ALA A 205 0.02 7.09 -11.08
CA ALA A 205 -0.54 6.67 -12.36
C ALA A 205 -0.36 7.75 -13.45
N ARG A 206 -0.74 8.99 -13.14
CA ARG A 206 -0.60 10.13 -14.08
C ARG A 206 0.84 10.40 -14.48
N ALA A 207 1.77 10.27 -13.53
CA ALA A 207 3.20 10.49 -13.78
C ALA A 207 3.78 9.54 -14.83
N VAL A 208 3.24 8.32 -14.93
CA VAL A 208 3.68 7.32 -15.91
C VAL A 208 2.71 7.16 -17.10
N GLY A 209 1.69 8.01 -17.20
CA GLY A 209 0.70 7.96 -18.29
C GLY A 209 -0.30 6.81 -18.20
N ALA A 210 -0.43 6.17 -17.04
CA ALA A 210 -1.35 5.07 -16.80
C ALA A 210 -2.74 5.57 -16.35
N ARG A 211 -3.73 4.68 -16.40
CA ARG A 211 -5.09 4.96 -15.92
C ARG A 211 -5.15 4.81 -14.39
N PHE A 212 -6.08 5.51 -13.77
CA PHE A 212 -6.34 5.42 -12.33
C PHE A 212 -7.80 5.12 -12.03
N PHE A 213 -8.04 4.21 -11.12
CA PHE A 213 -9.36 3.90 -10.57
C PHE A 213 -9.35 4.06 -9.06
N LYS A 214 -10.17 4.98 -8.59
CA LYS A 214 -10.33 5.22 -7.14
C LYS A 214 -11.36 4.24 -6.55
N ILE A 215 -10.97 3.60 -5.45
CA ILE A 215 -11.80 2.63 -4.74
C ILE A 215 -12.49 3.25 -3.53
#